data_43205d43692b39c2051093f169f5f820
#
_entry.id   43205d43692b39c2051093f169f5f820
#
_cell.length_a   1.000
_cell.length_b   1.000
_cell.length_c   1.000
_cell.angle_alpha   90.00
_cell.angle_beta   90.00
_cell.angle_gamma   90.00
#
_symmetry.space_group_name_H-M   'P 1'
#
loop_
_entity.id
_entity.type
_entity.pdbx_description
1 polymer ?
#
loop_
_entity_poly.entity_id
_entity_poly.type
_entity_poly.pdbx_seq_one_letter_code
_entity_poly.pdbx_strand_id
1 'polypeptide(L)'
;MNAVPPVRTEIFQETLTLLIDSVCAHFHAASLSGSSLLMGACAEIAHERKDQADRLAALIQKNGVQPELESSREARFQRIWMSLVNRRFPTFRDGLPRECLRVDRQVIKSMTKLAHHDDLASDDLREVIQILTAVRASVAKIERLRDSSSAELVPAFS
;
A
#
# COMPACT_ATOMS: atom_id res chain seq x y z
N MET A 1 -14.02 17.87 25.52
CA MET A 1 -12.91 17.12 24.93
C MET A 1 -13.41 15.76 24.48
N ASN A 2 -13.50 15.58 23.19
CA ASN A 2 -13.96 14.32 22.65
C ASN A 2 -12.75 13.40 22.45
N ALA A 3 -12.54 12.51 23.42
CA ALA A 3 -11.58 11.43 23.22
C ALA A 3 -12.08 10.54 22.07
N VAL A 4 -11.25 10.30 21.07
CA VAL A 4 -11.55 9.36 19.99
C VAL A 4 -11.71 7.98 20.61
N PRO A 5 -12.77 7.23 20.30
CA PRO A 5 -12.91 5.87 20.81
C PRO A 5 -11.67 5.03 20.48
N PRO A 6 -11.16 4.23 21.43
CA PRO A 6 -9.91 3.47 21.22
C PRO A 6 -9.92 2.62 19.96
N VAL A 7 -11.04 1.99 19.64
CA VAL A 7 -11.21 1.12 18.47
C VAL A 7 -10.95 1.88 17.17
N ARG A 8 -11.48 3.11 17.07
CA ARG A 8 -11.28 3.95 15.87
C ARG A 8 -9.83 4.36 15.72
N THR A 9 -9.18 4.71 16.82
CA THR A 9 -7.76 5.07 16.82
C THR A 9 -6.90 3.91 16.34
N GLU A 10 -7.17 2.70 16.81
CA GLU A 10 -6.46 1.50 16.40
C GLU A 10 -6.61 1.23 14.91
N ILE A 11 -7.83 1.34 14.36
CA ILE A 11 -8.09 1.11 12.93
C ILE A 11 -7.36 2.17 12.09
N PHE A 12 -7.40 3.44 12.49
CA PHE A 12 -6.68 4.51 11.82
C PHE A 12 -5.18 4.25 11.79
N GLN A 13 -4.60 3.89 12.92
CA GLN A 13 -3.16 3.62 13.03
C GLN A 13 -2.75 2.37 12.25
N GLU A 14 -3.55 1.32 12.32
CA GLU A 14 -3.35 0.10 11.53
C GLU A 14 -3.35 0.41 10.03
N THR A 15 -4.33 1.17 9.58
CA THR A 15 -4.45 1.56 8.17
C THR A 15 -3.25 2.42 7.74
N LEU A 16 -2.82 3.36 8.56
CA LEU A 16 -1.64 4.18 8.29
C LEU A 16 -0.39 3.32 8.16
N THR A 17 -0.19 2.38 9.07
CA THR A 17 0.94 1.45 9.03
C THR A 17 0.94 0.64 7.73
N LEU A 18 -0.21 0.14 7.31
CA LEU A 18 -0.36 -0.61 6.06
C LEU A 18 -0.07 0.25 4.83
N LEU A 19 -0.48 1.53 4.83
CA LEU A 19 -0.12 2.46 3.75
C LEU A 19 1.38 2.68 3.67
N ILE A 20 2.06 2.82 4.81
CA ILE A 20 3.51 2.96 4.88
C ILE A 20 4.20 1.68 4.36
N ASP A 21 3.71 0.51 4.76
CA ASP A 21 4.19 -0.77 4.25
C ASP A 21 4.02 -0.85 2.72
N SER A 22 2.91 -0.35 2.19
CA SER A 22 2.65 -0.29 0.75
C SER A 22 3.64 0.65 0.04
N VAL A 23 3.95 1.81 0.62
CA VAL A 23 5.00 2.70 0.08
C VAL A 23 6.31 1.94 -0.07
N CYS A 24 6.72 1.23 0.97
CA CYS A 24 7.97 0.45 0.97
C CYS A 24 7.95 -0.65 -0.09
N ALA A 25 6.86 -1.41 -0.18
CA ALA A 25 6.72 -2.50 -1.15
C ALA A 25 6.81 -1.99 -2.59
N HIS A 26 6.11 -0.91 -2.92
CA HIS A 26 6.13 -0.34 -4.26
C HIS A 26 7.49 0.30 -4.61
N PHE A 27 8.14 0.95 -3.66
CA PHE A 27 9.50 1.47 -3.86
C PHE A 27 10.51 0.36 -4.16
N HIS A 28 10.46 -0.73 -3.40
CA HIS A 28 11.33 -1.86 -3.64
C HIS A 28 11.05 -2.51 -5.00
N ALA A 29 9.78 -2.67 -5.35
CA ALA A 29 9.40 -3.19 -6.66
C ALA A 29 9.92 -2.29 -7.78
N ALA A 30 9.82 -0.97 -7.64
CA ALA A 30 10.34 -0.01 -8.60
C ALA A 30 11.86 -0.12 -8.76
N SER A 31 12.57 -0.34 -7.66
CA SER A 31 14.05 -0.44 -7.67
C SER A 31 14.56 -1.72 -8.31
N LEU A 32 13.77 -2.80 -8.28
CA LEU A 32 14.24 -4.14 -8.56
C LEU A 32 13.58 -4.77 -9.79
N SER A 33 12.56 -4.12 -10.33
CA SER A 33 11.87 -4.61 -11.52
C SER A 33 12.78 -4.52 -12.77
N GLY A 34 12.82 -5.58 -13.55
CA GLY A 34 13.49 -5.58 -14.84
C GLY A 34 12.65 -4.97 -15.97
N SER A 35 11.38 -4.68 -15.72
CA SER A 35 10.46 -4.07 -16.68
C SER A 35 10.33 -2.57 -16.42
N SER A 36 10.59 -1.76 -17.43
CA SER A 36 10.47 -0.30 -17.32
C SER A 36 9.02 0.16 -17.07
N LEU A 37 8.04 -0.54 -17.64
CA LEU A 37 6.62 -0.25 -17.42
C LEU A 37 6.21 -0.53 -15.99
N LEU A 38 6.55 -1.70 -15.48
CA LEU A 38 6.22 -2.09 -14.12
C LEU A 38 6.99 -1.22 -13.09
N MET A 39 8.26 -0.94 -13.36
CA MET A 39 9.08 -0.06 -12.54
C MET A 39 8.47 1.34 -12.44
N GLY A 40 8.09 1.93 -13.57
CA GLY A 40 7.45 3.24 -13.62
C GLY A 40 6.11 3.27 -12.88
N ALA A 41 5.29 2.25 -13.08
CA ALA A 41 4.00 2.11 -12.40
C ALA A 41 4.17 1.99 -10.88
N CYS A 42 5.11 1.16 -10.42
CA CYS A 42 5.39 0.99 -9.00
C CYS A 42 5.92 2.27 -8.36
N ALA A 43 6.78 3.01 -9.06
CA ALA A 43 7.28 4.29 -8.57
C ALA A 43 6.16 5.32 -8.42
N GLU A 44 5.27 5.44 -9.40
CA GLU A 44 4.11 6.32 -9.34
C GLU A 44 3.19 5.95 -8.17
N ILE A 45 2.91 4.67 -8.01
CA ILE A 45 2.06 4.17 -6.93
C ILE A 45 2.71 4.41 -5.57
N ALA A 46 4.03 4.24 -5.44
CA ALA A 46 4.74 4.54 -4.20
C ALA A 46 4.55 6.00 -3.79
N HIS A 47 4.69 6.94 -4.72
CA HIS A 47 4.44 8.36 -4.46
C HIS A 47 2.98 8.63 -4.09
N GLU A 48 2.06 8.01 -4.77
CA GLU A 48 0.62 8.10 -4.48
C GLU A 48 0.31 7.58 -3.07
N ARG A 49 0.88 6.44 -2.70
CA ARG A 49 0.71 5.86 -1.36
C ARG A 49 1.29 6.76 -0.27
N LYS A 50 2.43 7.38 -0.53
CA LYS A 50 3.02 8.33 0.42
C LYS A 50 2.09 9.52 0.65
N ASP A 51 1.54 10.09 -0.42
CA ASP A 51 0.55 11.17 -0.30
C ASP A 51 -0.67 10.73 0.49
N GLN A 52 -1.18 9.54 0.23
CA GLN A 52 -2.31 8.95 0.95
C GLN A 52 -2.00 8.73 2.43
N ALA A 53 -0.80 8.26 2.74
CA ALA A 53 -0.35 8.11 4.12
C ALA A 53 -0.28 9.46 4.84
N ASP A 54 0.25 10.49 4.19
CA ASP A 54 0.31 11.84 4.75
C ASP A 54 -1.10 12.40 5.00
N ARG A 55 -2.02 12.18 4.08
CA ARG A 55 -3.43 12.59 4.23
C ARG A 55 -4.11 11.86 5.39
N LEU A 56 -3.89 10.57 5.52
CA LEU A 56 -4.45 9.80 6.64
C LEU A 56 -3.83 10.20 7.97
N ALA A 57 -2.53 10.46 8.01
CA ALA A 57 -1.84 10.96 9.20
C ALA A 57 -2.44 12.32 9.64
N ALA A 58 -2.75 13.20 8.69
CA ALA A 58 -3.41 14.47 8.97
C ALA A 58 -4.80 14.28 9.58
N LEU A 59 -5.57 13.30 9.11
CA LEU A 59 -6.87 12.94 9.70
C LEU A 59 -6.72 12.44 11.14
N ILE A 60 -5.74 11.61 11.40
CA ILE A 60 -5.45 11.10 12.75
C ILE A 60 -5.11 12.27 13.68
N GLN A 61 -4.25 13.18 13.24
CA GLN A 61 -3.84 14.34 14.00
C GLN A 61 -5.01 15.30 14.26
N LYS A 62 -5.85 15.54 13.27
CA LYS A 62 -7.07 16.34 13.39
C LYS A 62 -8.01 15.79 14.46
N ASN A 63 -8.03 14.47 14.66
CA ASN A 63 -8.84 13.81 15.68
C ASN A 63 -8.13 13.74 17.04
N GLY A 64 -7.04 14.46 17.23
CA GLY A 64 -6.37 14.62 18.53
C GLY A 64 -5.40 13.52 18.89
N VAL A 65 -5.02 12.67 17.95
CA VAL A 65 -4.10 11.56 18.15
C VAL A 65 -2.79 11.86 17.43
N GLN A 66 -1.66 11.56 18.06
CA GLN A 66 -0.36 11.66 17.40
C GLN A 66 -0.14 10.44 16.52
N PRO A 67 -0.03 10.60 15.18
CA PRO A 67 0.20 9.47 14.30
C PRO A 67 1.63 8.93 14.44
N GLU A 68 1.78 7.61 14.41
CA GLU A 68 3.07 6.95 14.35
C GLU A 68 3.46 6.78 12.89
N LEU A 69 4.41 7.61 12.42
CA LEU A 69 4.89 7.62 11.03
C LEU A 69 6.08 6.71 10.81
N GLU A 70 6.86 6.45 11.88
CA GLU A 70 7.98 5.53 11.83
C GLU A 70 7.61 4.29 12.61
N SER A 71 7.50 3.17 11.92
CA SER A 71 7.33 1.92 12.61
C SER A 71 8.63 1.12 12.57
N SER A 72 8.94 0.46 13.66
CA SER A 72 9.96 -0.58 13.69
C SER A 72 9.68 -1.69 12.65
N ARG A 73 8.45 -1.75 12.16
CA ARG A 73 8.02 -2.62 11.06
C ARG A 73 8.64 -2.22 9.73
N GLU A 74 8.80 -0.91 9.45
CA GLU A 74 9.42 -0.44 8.21
C GLU A 74 10.87 -0.93 8.11
N ALA A 75 11.67 -0.71 9.16
CA ALA A 75 13.05 -1.20 9.19
C ALA A 75 13.13 -2.72 9.16
N ARG A 76 12.21 -3.41 9.83
CA ARG A 76 12.10 -4.86 9.81
C ARG A 76 11.68 -5.37 8.43
N PHE A 77 10.71 -4.73 7.81
CA PHE A 77 10.23 -5.05 6.48
C PHE A 77 11.34 -4.87 5.44
N GLN A 78 12.06 -3.76 5.48
CA GLN A 78 13.21 -3.52 4.60
C GLN A 78 14.28 -4.61 4.76
N ARG A 79 14.61 -4.98 5.99
CA ARG A 79 15.61 -6.03 6.25
C ARG A 79 15.16 -7.41 5.78
N ILE A 80 13.93 -7.76 6.03
CA ILE A 80 13.34 -9.04 5.57
C ILE A 80 13.29 -9.05 4.05
N TRP A 81 12.83 -7.96 3.45
CA TRP A 81 12.72 -7.82 2.01
C TRP A 81 14.07 -7.91 1.33
N MET A 82 15.06 -7.15 1.81
CA MET A 82 16.43 -7.19 1.29
C MET A 82 17.04 -8.58 1.45
N SER A 83 16.77 -9.25 2.55
CA SER A 83 17.21 -10.62 2.80
C SER A 83 16.59 -11.63 1.83
N LEU A 84 15.29 -11.50 1.55
CA LEU A 84 14.58 -12.34 0.59
C LEU A 84 15.05 -12.09 -0.83
N VAL A 85 15.28 -10.82 -1.17
CA VAL A 85 15.76 -10.38 -2.48
C VAL A 85 17.14 -10.93 -2.80
N ASN A 86 18.04 -10.91 -1.82
CA ASN A 86 19.41 -11.39 -2.02
C ASN A 86 19.54 -12.92 -2.04
N ARG A 87 18.53 -13.64 -1.60
CA ARG A 87 18.69 -15.08 -1.35
C ARG A 87 18.20 -16.03 -2.42
N ARG A 88 17.21 -15.71 -3.27
CA ARG A 88 16.56 -16.86 -3.91
C ARG A 88 15.78 -16.68 -5.19
N PHE A 89 15.85 -15.60 -5.95
CA PHE A 89 14.84 -15.58 -7.01
C PHE A 89 15.35 -15.31 -8.42
N PRO A 90 15.58 -16.38 -9.20
CA PRO A 90 15.51 -16.26 -10.66
C PRO A 90 14.11 -15.90 -11.16
N THR A 91 13.05 -16.11 -10.36
CA THR A 91 11.67 -15.72 -10.65
C THR A 91 11.26 -14.41 -9.97
N PHE A 92 12.22 -13.56 -9.75
CA PHE A 92 12.08 -12.30 -9.03
C PHE A 92 10.99 -11.37 -9.60
N ARG A 93 10.79 -11.42 -10.92
CA ARG A 93 9.81 -10.58 -11.62
C ARG A 93 8.36 -10.84 -11.20
N ASP A 94 8.02 -12.08 -10.84
CA ASP A 94 6.66 -12.47 -10.47
C ASP A 94 6.36 -12.24 -8.99
N GLY A 95 7.38 -12.29 -8.12
CA GLY A 95 7.22 -12.12 -6.68
C GLY A 95 6.93 -10.68 -6.26
N LEU A 96 7.49 -9.68 -6.96
CA LEU A 96 7.35 -8.27 -6.63
C LEU A 96 5.91 -7.76 -6.78
N PRO A 97 5.23 -7.98 -7.93
CA PRO A 97 3.85 -7.54 -8.05
C PRO A 97 2.93 -8.26 -7.08
N ARG A 98 3.18 -9.54 -6.81
CA ARG A 98 2.40 -10.31 -5.84
C ARG A 98 2.47 -9.72 -4.44
N GLU A 99 3.66 -9.31 -4.00
CA GLU A 99 3.84 -8.71 -2.68
C GLU A 99 3.17 -7.34 -2.59
N CYS A 100 3.31 -6.50 -3.61
CA CYS A 100 2.61 -5.21 -3.69
C CYS A 100 1.10 -5.40 -3.60
N LEU A 101 0.56 -6.36 -4.34
CA LEU A 101 -0.87 -6.68 -4.33
C LEU A 101 -1.33 -7.22 -2.97
N ARG A 102 -0.52 -8.04 -2.32
CA ARG A 102 -0.83 -8.58 -0.99
C ARG A 102 -0.98 -7.46 0.03
N VAL A 103 -0.03 -6.54 0.07
CA VAL A 103 -0.05 -5.41 1.00
C VAL A 103 -1.23 -4.48 0.67
N ASP A 104 -1.44 -4.17 -0.60
CA ASP A 104 -2.53 -3.29 -1.03
C ASP A 104 -3.91 -3.87 -0.71
N ARG A 105 -4.08 -5.18 -0.81
CA ARG A 105 -5.34 -5.84 -0.40
C ARG A 105 -5.58 -5.69 1.09
N GLN A 106 -4.53 -5.73 1.90
CA GLN A 106 -4.64 -5.46 3.33
C GLN A 106 -5.02 -3.99 3.61
N VAL A 107 -4.45 -3.06 2.85
CA VAL A 107 -4.85 -1.64 2.90
C VAL A 107 -6.34 -1.49 2.60
N ILE A 108 -6.81 -2.09 1.52
CA ILE A 108 -8.22 -2.05 1.11
C ILE A 108 -9.12 -2.60 2.22
N LYS A 109 -8.75 -3.73 2.80
CA LYS A 109 -9.52 -4.36 3.88
C LYS A 109 -9.61 -3.45 5.10
N SER A 110 -8.49 -2.88 5.53
CA SER A 110 -8.44 -1.99 6.68
C SER A 110 -9.21 -0.68 6.42
N MET A 111 -9.04 -0.08 5.25
CA MET A 111 -9.78 1.13 4.87
C MET A 111 -11.28 0.89 4.72
N THR A 112 -11.68 -0.29 4.26
CA THR A 112 -13.08 -0.66 4.18
C THR A 112 -13.71 -0.72 5.58
N LYS A 113 -13.01 -1.31 6.54
CA LYS A 113 -13.45 -1.28 7.95
C LYS A 113 -13.60 0.14 8.47
N LEU A 114 -12.61 0.98 8.19
CA LEU A 114 -12.61 2.38 8.61
C LEU A 114 -13.79 3.14 7.99
N ALA A 115 -14.06 2.94 6.70
CA ALA A 115 -15.16 3.58 5.99
C ALA A 115 -16.54 3.16 6.52
N HIS A 116 -16.67 1.97 7.09
CA HIS A 116 -17.92 1.48 7.67
C HIS A 116 -18.10 1.83 9.15
N HIS A 117 -17.17 2.59 9.72
CA HIS A 117 -17.26 2.99 11.11
C HIS A 117 -18.25 4.15 11.27
N ASP A 118 -19.27 3.98 12.10
CA ASP A 118 -20.39 4.93 12.25
C ASP A 118 -19.96 6.28 12.84
N ASP A 119 -18.83 6.32 13.53
CA ASP A 119 -18.36 7.52 14.23
C ASP A 119 -17.54 8.47 13.36
N LEU A 120 -17.34 8.16 12.07
CA LEU A 120 -16.59 9.04 11.17
C LEU A 120 -17.43 10.27 10.79
N ALA A 121 -16.84 11.46 10.92
CA ALA A 121 -17.42 12.68 10.37
C ALA A 121 -17.52 12.58 8.84
N SER A 122 -18.52 13.24 8.26
CA SER A 122 -18.79 13.15 6.81
C SER A 122 -17.59 13.53 5.95
N ASP A 123 -16.83 14.56 6.36
CA ASP A 123 -15.64 15.00 5.62
C ASP A 123 -14.51 13.97 5.71
N ASP A 124 -14.32 13.36 6.88
CA ASP A 124 -13.32 12.32 7.10
C ASP A 124 -13.67 11.06 6.30
N LEU A 125 -14.93 10.69 6.28
CA LEU A 125 -15.43 9.57 5.48
C LEU A 125 -15.17 9.79 3.99
N ARG A 126 -15.43 10.99 3.50
CA ARG A 126 -15.16 11.35 2.10
C ARG A 126 -13.70 11.18 1.76
N GLU A 127 -12.81 11.64 2.62
CA GLU A 127 -11.35 11.49 2.46
C GLU A 127 -10.93 10.03 2.42
N VAL A 128 -11.44 9.21 3.34
CA VAL A 128 -11.17 7.77 3.41
C VAL A 128 -11.65 7.08 2.12
N ILE A 129 -12.85 7.41 1.65
CA ILE A 129 -13.40 6.84 0.41
C ILE A 129 -12.56 7.23 -0.81
N GLN A 130 -12.08 8.47 -0.90
CA GLN A 130 -11.21 8.91 -1.99
C GLN A 130 -9.91 8.11 -2.01
N ILE A 131 -9.28 7.93 -0.87
CA ILE A 131 -8.05 7.13 -0.75
C ILE A 131 -8.34 5.68 -1.16
N LEU A 132 -9.40 5.09 -0.64
CA LEU A 132 -9.79 3.71 -0.93
C LEU A 132 -10.02 3.48 -2.43
N THR A 133 -10.72 4.41 -3.08
CA THR A 133 -10.99 4.37 -4.53
C THR A 133 -9.68 4.41 -5.32
N ALA A 134 -8.75 5.28 -4.94
CA ALA A 134 -7.45 5.40 -5.59
C ALA A 134 -6.60 4.13 -5.40
N VAL A 135 -6.62 3.54 -4.21
CA VAL A 135 -5.91 2.28 -3.94
C VAL A 135 -6.46 1.14 -4.82
N ARG A 136 -7.76 1.02 -4.91
CA ARG A 136 -8.40 0.01 -5.79
C ARG A 136 -8.02 0.19 -7.25
N ALA A 137 -7.98 1.43 -7.73
CA ALA A 137 -7.58 1.72 -9.11
C ALA A 137 -6.12 1.32 -9.38
N SER A 138 -5.23 1.59 -8.45
CA SER A 138 -3.82 1.21 -8.59
C SER A 138 -3.61 -0.31 -8.52
N VAL A 139 -4.37 -1.02 -7.69
CA VAL A 139 -4.36 -2.49 -7.67
C VAL A 139 -4.76 -3.05 -9.02
N ALA A 140 -5.85 -2.55 -9.60
CA ALA A 140 -6.29 -2.97 -10.93
C ALA A 140 -5.21 -2.73 -12.00
N LYS A 141 -4.50 -1.60 -11.92
CA LYS A 141 -3.41 -1.26 -12.84
C LYS A 141 -2.25 -2.26 -12.73
N ILE A 142 -1.82 -2.60 -11.52
CA ILE A 142 -0.75 -3.59 -11.30
C ILE A 142 -1.17 -4.98 -11.78
N GLU A 143 -2.40 -5.38 -11.53
CA GLU A 143 -2.93 -6.66 -12.02
C GLU A 143 -2.89 -6.74 -13.54
N ARG A 144 -3.31 -5.70 -14.24
CA ARG A 144 -3.26 -5.63 -15.70
C ARG A 144 -1.83 -5.71 -16.23
N LEU A 145 -0.88 -5.01 -15.59
CA LEU A 145 0.52 -5.03 -15.99
C LEU A 145 1.16 -6.39 -15.76
N ARG A 146 0.82 -7.04 -14.65
CA ARG A 146 1.28 -8.40 -14.36
C ARG A 146 0.77 -9.40 -15.41
N ASP A 147 -0.51 -9.32 -15.73
CA ASP A 147 -1.15 -10.23 -16.69
C ASP A 147 -0.61 -10.02 -18.09
N SER A 148 -0.37 -8.76 -18.50
CA SER A 148 0.26 -8.44 -19.78
C SER A 148 1.68 -9.00 -19.89
N SER A 149 2.47 -8.88 -18.83
CA SER A 149 3.84 -9.43 -18.78
C SER A 149 3.83 -10.95 -18.92
N SER A 150 2.89 -11.62 -18.25
CA SER A 150 2.73 -13.07 -18.35
C SER A 150 2.30 -13.50 -19.76
N ALA A 151 1.43 -12.75 -20.41
CA ALA A 151 0.97 -13.03 -21.77
C ALA A 151 2.09 -12.87 -22.81
N GLU A 152 3.01 -11.91 -22.62
CA GLU A 152 4.14 -11.70 -23.53
C GLU A 152 5.18 -12.83 -23.45
N LEU A 153 5.25 -13.55 -22.36
CA LEU A 153 6.20 -14.66 -22.18
C LEU A 153 5.71 -15.98 -22.78
N VAL A 154 4.40 -16.14 -22.95
CA VAL A 154 3.79 -17.40 -23.44
C VAL A 154 3.93 -17.60 -24.95
N PRO A 155 3.79 -16.60 -25.84
CA PRO A 155 3.84 -16.83 -27.29
C PRO A 155 5.19 -17.25 -27.84
N ALA A 156 6.27 -17.06 -27.11
CA ALA A 156 7.62 -17.39 -27.58
C ALA A 156 7.88 -18.91 -27.69
N PHE A 157 6.95 -19.75 -27.23
CA PHE A 157 7.10 -21.19 -27.19
C PHE A 157 6.02 -21.96 -27.95
N SER A 158 5.20 -21.29 -28.69
CA SER A 158 4.19 -21.93 -29.54
C SER A 158 4.69 -22.19 -30.93
#